data_c48a487f1cd6dd881c87d82c76fdfd47
#
_entry.id   c48a487f1cd6dd881c87d82c76fdfd47
#
_cell.length_a   1.000
_cell.length_b   1.000
_cell.length_c   1.000
_cell.angle_alpha   90.00
_cell.angle_beta   90.00
_cell.angle_gamma   90.00
#
_symmetry.space_group_name_H-M   'P 1'
#
loop_
_entity.id
_entity.type
_entity.pdbx_description
1 polymer ?
#
loop_
_entity_poly.entity_id
_entity_poly.type
_entity_poly.pdbx_seq_one_letter_code
_entity_poly.pdbx_strand_id
1 'polypeptide(L)'
;MVEVITRDDLRAEIDKGSVTVVDALPAAPFASRHLPTAVNVTKEDSDDRVAEMLPDRAAPIVVYSTDSNCDRGPGLAERLDAGGYTDVRLYRDGIQDWADAGLPLDRSS
;
A
#
# COMPACT_ATOMS: atom_id res chain seq x y z
N MET A 1 -2.70 15.13 5.28
CA MET A 1 -2.28 15.22 3.86
C MET A 1 -1.40 14.01 3.52
N VAL A 2 -1.66 13.35 2.42
CA VAL A 2 -0.90 12.18 1.99
C VAL A 2 0.30 12.62 1.14
N GLU A 3 1.50 12.21 1.54
CA GLU A 3 2.71 12.47 0.78
C GLU A 3 2.99 11.32 -0.19
N VAL A 4 3.70 11.62 -1.28
CA VAL A 4 4.11 10.61 -2.26
C VAL A 4 5.51 10.12 -1.91
N ILE A 5 5.72 8.80 -1.99
CA ILE A 5 7.03 8.18 -1.79
C ILE A 5 7.53 7.61 -3.12
N THR A 6 8.83 7.70 -3.35
CA THR A 6 9.47 7.15 -4.56
C THR A 6 9.70 5.63 -4.40
N ARG A 7 9.89 4.95 -5.53
CA ARG A 7 10.24 3.52 -5.54
C ARG A 7 11.49 3.23 -4.72
N ASP A 8 12.54 4.01 -4.90
CA ASP A 8 13.80 3.78 -4.21
C ASP A 8 13.68 3.97 -2.70
N ASP A 9 12.96 5.00 -2.28
CA ASP A 9 12.73 5.24 -0.85
C ASP A 9 11.86 4.14 -0.24
N LEU A 10 10.83 3.70 -0.95
CA LEU A 10 9.96 2.61 -0.49
C LEU A 10 10.77 1.30 -0.34
N ARG A 11 11.60 1.00 -1.32
CA ARG A 11 12.44 -0.19 -1.27
C ARG A 11 13.35 -0.18 -0.04
N ALA A 12 13.96 0.97 0.25
CA ALA A 12 14.82 1.12 1.42
C ALA A 12 14.05 0.89 2.72
N GLU A 13 12.82 1.40 2.82
CA GLU A 13 11.99 1.22 4.01
C GLU A 13 11.51 -0.22 4.17
N ILE A 14 11.19 -0.90 3.08
CA ILE A 14 10.84 -2.32 3.11
C ILE A 14 12.03 -3.14 3.61
N ASP A 15 13.21 -2.88 3.10
CA ASP A 15 14.43 -3.59 3.50
C ASP A 15 14.73 -3.41 4.99
N LYS A 16 14.41 -2.24 5.55
CA LYS A 16 14.58 -1.96 6.99
C LYS A 16 13.45 -2.54 7.85
N GLY A 17 12.35 -2.96 7.24
CA GLY A 17 11.17 -3.37 7.98
C GLY A 17 10.49 -2.23 8.73
N SER A 18 10.64 -0.99 8.27
CA SER A 18 10.17 0.20 8.97
C SER A 18 8.78 0.70 8.53
N VAL A 19 8.15 0.02 7.57
CA VAL A 19 6.88 0.48 6.99
C VAL A 19 5.92 -0.69 6.82
N THR A 20 4.62 -0.42 6.98
CA THR A 20 3.56 -1.35 6.59
C THR A 20 3.15 -1.02 5.15
N VAL A 21 3.27 -1.99 4.26
CA VAL A 21 2.91 -1.82 2.85
C VAL A 21 1.48 -2.33 2.64
N VAL A 22 0.63 -1.50 2.03
CA VAL A 22 -0.78 -1.80 1.82
C VAL A 22 -1.09 -1.81 0.34
N ASP A 23 -1.56 -2.95 -0.16
CA ASP A 23 -2.06 -3.11 -1.52
C ASP A 23 -3.55 -2.80 -1.55
N ALA A 24 -3.94 -1.80 -2.34
CA ALA A 24 -5.31 -1.33 -2.43
C ALA A 24 -6.12 -2.01 -3.53
N LEU A 25 -5.53 -2.98 -4.22
CA LEU A 25 -6.22 -3.72 -5.29
C LEU A 25 -7.18 -4.77 -4.70
N PRO A 26 -8.17 -5.22 -5.50
CA PRO A 26 -9.01 -6.34 -5.06
C PRO A 26 -8.19 -7.60 -4.75
N ALA A 27 -8.81 -8.53 -4.03
CA ALA A 27 -8.15 -9.73 -3.54
C ALA A 27 -7.49 -10.57 -4.64
N ALA A 28 -8.11 -10.70 -5.81
CA ALA A 28 -7.55 -11.54 -6.88
C ALA A 28 -6.26 -10.96 -7.48
N PRO A 29 -6.20 -9.68 -7.88
CA PRO A 29 -4.92 -9.09 -8.30
C PRO A 29 -3.87 -9.14 -7.19
N PHE A 30 -4.23 -8.89 -5.95
CA PHE A 30 -3.31 -8.99 -4.82
C PHE A 30 -2.71 -10.39 -4.71
N ALA A 31 -3.54 -11.41 -4.80
CA ALA A 31 -3.08 -12.79 -4.70
C ALA A 31 -2.13 -13.16 -5.84
N SER A 32 -2.35 -12.61 -7.04
CA SER A 32 -1.50 -12.89 -8.21
C SER A 32 -0.10 -12.33 -8.06
N ARG A 33 0.01 -11.12 -7.53
CA ARG A 33 1.30 -10.48 -7.23
C ARG A 33 1.10 -9.28 -6.33
N HIS A 34 2.04 -9.08 -5.42
CA HIS A 34 2.06 -7.90 -4.55
C HIS A 34 3.51 -7.61 -4.12
N LEU A 35 3.73 -6.40 -3.61
CA LEU A 35 5.04 -6.04 -3.07
C LEU A 35 5.37 -6.91 -1.85
N PRO A 36 6.66 -7.14 -1.57
CA PRO A 36 7.05 -7.92 -0.39
C PRO A 36 6.42 -7.36 0.88
N THR A 37 5.92 -8.24 1.73
CA THR A 37 5.28 -7.94 3.02
C THR A 37 3.93 -7.24 2.93
N ALA A 38 3.42 -6.93 1.73
CA ALA A 38 2.16 -6.17 1.59
C ALA A 38 0.97 -6.92 2.17
N VAL A 39 0.08 -6.16 2.81
CA VAL A 39 -1.23 -6.63 3.23
C VAL A 39 -2.30 -6.02 2.33
N ASN A 40 -3.43 -6.72 2.17
CA ASN A 40 -4.49 -6.28 1.27
C ASN A 40 -5.61 -5.58 2.05
N VAL A 41 -5.76 -4.29 1.80
CA VAL A 41 -6.85 -3.49 2.34
C VAL A 41 -7.41 -2.65 1.20
N THR A 42 -8.72 -2.67 0.99
CA THR A 42 -9.36 -1.95 -0.10
C THR A 42 -10.27 -0.84 0.42
N LYS A 43 -10.62 0.08 -0.46
CA LYS A 43 -11.52 1.18 -0.12
C LYS A 43 -12.95 0.71 0.19
N GLU A 44 -13.30 -0.53 -0.21
CA GLU A 44 -14.60 -1.15 0.07
C GLU A 44 -14.63 -1.89 1.41
N ASP A 45 -13.49 -2.12 2.04
CA ASP A 45 -13.44 -2.84 3.31
C ASP A 45 -14.14 -2.05 4.42
N SER A 46 -14.77 -2.79 5.36
CA SER A 46 -15.41 -2.16 6.51
C SER A 46 -14.39 -1.49 7.43
N ASP A 47 -14.85 -0.55 8.22
CA ASP A 47 -13.98 0.11 9.21
C ASP A 47 -13.40 -0.89 10.20
N ASP A 48 -14.17 -1.91 10.60
CA ASP A 48 -13.70 -2.96 11.49
C ASP A 48 -12.56 -3.75 10.87
N ARG A 49 -12.68 -4.11 9.57
CA ARG A 49 -11.62 -4.83 8.88
C ARG A 49 -10.37 -3.98 8.72
N VAL A 50 -10.53 -2.71 8.39
CA VAL A 50 -9.39 -1.78 8.28
C VAL A 50 -8.64 -1.71 9.62
N ALA A 51 -9.37 -1.52 10.72
CA ALA A 51 -8.77 -1.46 12.04
C ALA A 51 -8.10 -2.77 12.45
N GLU A 52 -8.66 -3.91 12.03
CA GLU A 52 -8.07 -5.22 12.30
C GLU A 52 -6.76 -5.41 11.53
N MET A 53 -6.73 -5.02 10.26
CA MET A 53 -5.54 -5.15 9.41
C MET A 53 -4.47 -4.12 9.73
N LEU A 54 -4.88 -2.93 10.17
CA LEU A 54 -4.00 -1.78 10.46
C LEU A 54 -4.31 -1.26 11.85
N PRO A 55 -3.93 -2.01 12.90
CA PRO A 55 -4.33 -1.66 14.28
C PRO A 55 -3.61 -0.46 14.88
N ASP A 56 -2.43 -0.11 14.37
CA ASP A 56 -1.64 1.01 14.89
C ASP A 56 -1.78 2.22 13.98
N ARG A 57 -2.56 3.21 14.43
CA ARG A 57 -2.79 4.44 13.65
C ARG A 57 -1.58 5.37 13.58
N ALA A 58 -0.56 5.14 14.39
CA ALA A 58 0.67 5.92 14.37
C ALA A 58 1.78 5.26 13.53
N ALA A 59 1.58 4.02 13.10
CA ALA A 59 2.59 3.30 12.31
C ALA A 59 2.76 3.90 10.92
N PRO A 60 3.98 3.91 10.38
CA PRO A 60 4.21 4.34 9.00
C PRO A 60 3.54 3.36 8.02
N ILE A 61 2.74 3.90 7.11
CA ILE A 61 1.99 3.11 6.11
C ILE A 61 2.29 3.68 4.73
N VAL A 62 2.51 2.78 3.76
CA VAL A 62 2.58 3.14 2.35
C VAL A 62 1.51 2.36 1.60
N VAL A 63 0.66 3.07 0.87
CA VAL A 63 -0.41 2.49 0.06
C VAL A 63 0.00 2.52 -1.41
N TYR A 64 -0.33 1.48 -2.17
CA TYR A 64 -0.13 1.46 -3.62
C TYR A 64 -1.28 0.74 -4.31
N SER A 65 -1.38 0.97 -5.62
CA SER A 65 -2.30 0.23 -6.50
C SER A 65 -1.58 -0.11 -7.80
N THR A 66 -2.25 -0.10 -8.96
CA THR A 66 -1.64 -0.61 -10.20
C THR A 66 -0.54 0.32 -10.73
N ASP A 67 -0.90 1.58 -10.98
CA ASP A 67 0.00 2.56 -11.60
C ASP A 67 -0.50 3.99 -11.29
N SER A 68 0.14 4.99 -11.90
CA SER A 68 -0.19 6.39 -11.64
C SER A 68 -1.57 6.81 -12.16
N ASN A 69 -2.22 5.99 -12.97
CA ASN A 69 -3.56 6.25 -13.47
C ASN A 69 -4.66 5.58 -12.63
N CYS A 70 -4.28 4.69 -11.73
CA CYS A 70 -5.23 3.99 -10.87
C CYS A 70 -5.60 4.86 -9.68
N ASP A 71 -6.89 5.00 -9.40
CA ASP A 71 -7.39 5.83 -8.29
C ASP A 71 -7.60 5.05 -6.98
N ARG A 72 -7.43 3.73 -6.97
CA ARG A 72 -7.62 2.91 -5.77
C ARG A 72 -6.61 3.24 -4.68
N GLY A 73 -5.33 3.42 -5.05
CA GLY A 73 -4.28 3.79 -4.11
C GLY A 73 -4.56 5.14 -3.46
N PRO A 74 -4.71 6.21 -4.27
CA PRO A 74 -5.06 7.52 -3.71
C PRO A 74 -6.33 7.51 -2.87
N GLY A 75 -7.38 6.82 -3.33
CA GLY A 75 -8.63 6.74 -2.61
C GLY A 75 -8.50 6.09 -1.23
N LEU A 76 -7.79 4.98 -1.14
CA LEU A 76 -7.54 4.33 0.14
C LEU A 76 -6.64 5.19 1.04
N ALA A 77 -5.58 5.78 0.48
CA ALA A 77 -4.68 6.62 1.26
C ALA A 77 -5.43 7.80 1.91
N GLU A 78 -6.31 8.46 1.15
CA GLU A 78 -7.13 9.54 1.67
C GLU A 78 -8.10 9.06 2.74
N ARG A 79 -8.71 7.90 2.55
CA ARG A 79 -9.59 7.29 3.55
C ARG A 79 -8.85 7.04 4.88
N LEU A 80 -7.65 6.48 4.79
CA LEU A 80 -6.86 6.21 5.99
C LEU A 80 -6.45 7.51 6.69
N ASP A 81 -6.01 8.50 5.92
CA ASP A 81 -5.66 9.80 6.47
C ASP A 81 -6.86 10.44 7.20
N ALA A 82 -8.03 10.43 6.58
CA ALA A 82 -9.27 10.92 7.20
C ALA A 82 -9.69 10.09 8.41
N GLY A 83 -9.32 8.82 8.45
CA GLY A 83 -9.66 7.89 9.53
C GLY A 83 -8.73 7.96 10.75
N GLY A 84 -7.80 8.91 10.79
CA GLY A 84 -6.92 9.11 11.94
C GLY A 84 -5.57 8.41 11.85
N TYR A 85 -5.23 7.83 10.71
CA TYR A 85 -3.88 7.31 10.48
C TYR A 85 -2.95 8.49 10.19
N THR A 86 -1.88 8.63 10.97
CA THR A 86 -1.10 9.88 11.03
C THR A 86 0.12 9.90 10.11
N ASP A 87 0.52 8.75 9.56
CA ASP A 87 1.69 8.66 8.69
C ASP A 87 1.37 7.77 7.49
N VAL A 88 0.60 8.32 6.55
CA VAL A 88 0.18 7.63 5.33
C VAL A 88 0.86 8.28 4.15
N ARG A 89 1.58 7.48 3.36
CA ARG A 89 2.19 7.91 2.11
C ARG A 89 1.66 7.06 0.96
N LEU A 90 1.77 7.57 -0.26
CA LEU A 90 1.29 6.92 -1.45
C LEU A 90 2.47 6.61 -2.39
N TYR A 91 2.64 5.34 -2.72
CA TYR A 91 3.51 4.94 -3.81
C TYR A 91 2.68 5.01 -5.11
N ARG A 92 2.65 6.20 -5.69
CA ARG A 92 1.76 6.53 -6.79
C ARG A 92 2.05 5.74 -8.06
N ASP A 93 3.32 5.47 -8.33
CA ASP A 93 3.70 4.74 -9.54
C ASP A 93 3.24 3.29 -9.54
N GLY A 94 3.00 2.73 -8.36
CA GLY A 94 2.32 1.46 -8.19
C GLY A 94 3.12 0.22 -8.53
N ILE A 95 2.43 -0.92 -8.45
CA ILE A 95 3.08 -2.23 -8.68
C ILE A 95 3.65 -2.37 -10.09
N GLN A 96 3.06 -1.69 -11.08
CA GLN A 96 3.58 -1.75 -12.44
C GLN A 96 4.98 -1.16 -12.54
N ASP A 97 5.24 -0.03 -11.89
CA ASP A 97 6.57 0.56 -11.83
C ASP A 97 7.57 -0.38 -11.15
N TRP A 98 7.16 -0.98 -10.04
CA TRP A 98 7.99 -1.93 -9.29
C TRP A 98 8.36 -3.15 -10.15
N ALA A 99 7.39 -3.71 -10.86
CA ALA A 99 7.60 -4.84 -11.74
C ALA A 99 8.49 -4.48 -12.94
N ASP A 100 8.28 -3.31 -13.54
CA ASP A 100 9.07 -2.83 -14.67
C ASP A 100 10.54 -2.61 -14.28
N ALA A 101 10.78 -2.26 -13.03
CA ALA A 101 12.14 -2.12 -12.50
C ALA A 101 12.80 -3.47 -12.18
N GLY A 102 12.10 -4.58 -12.34
CA GLY A 102 12.63 -5.92 -12.07
C GLY A 102 12.78 -6.25 -10.59
N LEU A 103 12.06 -5.54 -9.72
CA LEU A 103 12.17 -5.76 -8.28
C LEU A 103 11.33 -6.97 -7.84
N PRO A 104 11.69 -7.61 -6.71
CA PRO A 104 10.99 -8.83 -6.28
C PRO A 104 9.53 -8.59 -5.96
N LEU A 105 8.70 -9.55 -6.34
CA LEU A 105 7.26 -9.58 -6.05
C LEU A 105 6.92 -10.89 -5.36
N ASP A 106 5.98 -10.82 -4.43
CA ASP A 106 5.42 -12.00 -3.78
C ASP A 106 4.05 -12.33 -4.37
N ARG A 107 3.54 -13.49 -4.06
CA ARG A 107 2.18 -13.89 -4.37
C ARG A 107 1.63 -14.78 -3.28
N SER A 108 0.31 -14.75 -3.14
CA SER A 108 -0.42 -15.62 -2.23
C SER A 108 -0.90 -16.85 -3.02
N SER A 109 -0.67 -18.00 -2.49
CA SER A 109 -1.12 -19.26 -3.11
C SER A 109 -2.48 -19.67 -2.59
#